data_89a788b8cfc4222a4054c44aa2310737
#
_entry.id   89a788b8cfc4222a4054c44aa2310737
#
_cell.length_a   1.000
_cell.length_b   1.000
_cell.length_c   1.000
_cell.angle_alpha   90.00
_cell.angle_beta   90.00
_cell.angle_gamma   90.00
#
_symmetry.space_group_name_H-M   'P 1'
#
loop_
_entity.id
_entity.type
_entity.pdbx_description
1 polymer ?
#
loop_
_entity_poly.entity_id
_entity_poly.type
_entity_poly.pdbx_seq_one_letter_code
_entity_poly.pdbx_strand_id
1 'polypeptide(L)'
;QQQSSVAIWGNSDRKQQKVTIRTSWNNKKYTVTTDESGSWKVKVETSAYGGPYHIEVSDGETVQINDILIGEVWLCSGQSNMDMRVGGRYSDPVIGSLDVIVTSGNPGIRMFTVGSKMTSEPLTDCKGGWQEASSETVPEFSAAGYFFARKLNQVLGIPVGIIHASYGGSRVEAWMSKEGVAPYKDLPDVHNASILYNGMLSPVVGYGIRGCLWYQGEANVDAPDLYTQLFPSLVSDWRKQWGIGEFPFYYAQIAPFNYNKGEGKGKNSAYLREAQVKCLHLIPSSGMVVLTDVGDDRTIHPM
;
A
#
# COMPACT_ATOMS: atom_id res chain seq x y z
N GLN A 1 3.98 -9.29 8.83
CA GLN A 1 2.69 -9.97 9.02
C GLN A 1 2.84 -11.15 9.97
N GLN A 2 1.92 -11.30 10.93
CA GLN A 2 1.90 -12.42 11.89
C GLN A 2 1.49 -13.75 11.23
N GLN A 3 1.86 -14.88 11.87
CA GLN A 3 1.45 -16.25 11.52
C GLN A 3 1.53 -16.53 10.01
N SER A 4 2.65 -16.16 9.42
CA SER A 4 2.85 -16.17 7.97
C SER A 4 4.28 -16.54 7.62
N SER A 5 4.46 -16.99 6.40
CA SER A 5 5.77 -17.15 5.79
C SER A 5 6.10 -15.85 5.05
N VAL A 6 6.95 -15.00 5.64
CA VAL A 6 7.28 -13.68 5.10
C VAL A 6 8.67 -13.66 4.48
N ALA A 7 8.84 -12.88 3.41
CA ALA A 7 10.14 -12.71 2.80
C ALA A 7 10.98 -11.67 3.57
N ILE A 8 12.27 -11.98 3.71
CA ILE A 8 13.33 -11.04 4.06
C ILE A 8 14.32 -11.08 2.90
N TRP A 9 14.82 -9.91 2.47
CA TRP A 9 15.76 -9.80 1.37
C TRP A 9 16.76 -8.67 1.60
N GLY A 10 17.79 -8.68 0.84
CA GLY A 10 18.84 -7.67 0.88
C GLY A 10 19.94 -7.92 -0.16
N ASN A 11 20.97 -7.12 -0.07
CA ASN A 11 22.16 -7.23 -0.90
C ASN A 11 23.40 -7.41 -0.02
N SER A 12 24.39 -8.11 -0.55
CA SER A 12 25.73 -8.26 0.00
C SER A 12 26.73 -7.91 -1.09
N ASP A 13 27.85 -7.33 -0.72
CA ASP A 13 28.98 -7.10 -1.65
C ASP A 13 29.67 -8.41 -2.09
N ARG A 14 29.28 -9.53 -1.46
CA ARG A 14 29.84 -10.86 -1.70
C ARG A 14 28.88 -11.70 -2.53
N LYS A 15 29.35 -12.18 -3.66
CA LYS A 15 28.60 -13.07 -4.57
C LYS A 15 28.73 -14.52 -4.13
N GLN A 16 27.71 -15.33 -4.41
CA GLN A 16 27.65 -16.75 -4.06
C GLN A 16 28.02 -17.03 -2.59
N GLN A 17 27.76 -16.05 -1.73
CA GLN A 17 28.06 -16.11 -0.31
C GLN A 17 26.84 -16.61 0.45
N LYS A 18 27.09 -17.45 1.45
CA LYS A 18 26.06 -17.88 2.38
C LYS A 18 25.68 -16.76 3.32
N VAL A 19 24.41 -16.37 3.30
CA VAL A 19 23.78 -15.44 4.24
C VAL A 19 22.99 -16.23 5.27
N THR A 20 23.19 -15.90 6.53
CA THR A 20 22.49 -16.50 7.66
C THR A 20 21.56 -15.48 8.29
N ILE A 21 20.31 -15.85 8.52
CA ILE A 21 19.32 -15.04 9.20
C ILE A 21 18.91 -15.75 10.50
N ARG A 22 18.92 -15.04 11.64
CA ARG A 22 18.41 -15.52 12.91
C ARG A 22 17.27 -14.60 13.36
N THR A 23 16.18 -15.21 13.79
CA THR A 23 14.98 -14.50 14.24
C THR A 23 14.76 -14.72 15.73
N SER A 24 14.65 -13.63 16.52
CA SER A 24 14.55 -13.74 17.98
C SER A 24 13.20 -14.26 18.49
N TRP A 25 12.13 -14.16 17.70
CA TRP A 25 10.79 -14.61 18.11
C TRP A 25 10.60 -16.13 18.16
N ASN A 26 11.44 -16.89 17.46
CA ASN A 26 11.36 -18.36 17.46
C ASN A 26 12.74 -19.03 17.52
N ASN A 27 13.83 -18.25 17.64
CA ASN A 27 15.23 -18.70 17.67
C ASN A 27 15.64 -19.58 16.47
N LYS A 28 14.91 -19.48 15.35
CA LYS A 28 15.24 -20.24 14.13
C LYS A 28 16.36 -19.58 13.35
N LYS A 29 17.11 -20.44 12.68
CA LYS A 29 18.17 -20.05 11.75
C LYS A 29 17.74 -20.42 10.33
N TYR A 30 17.82 -19.46 9.43
CA TYR A 30 17.56 -19.62 7.99
C TYR A 30 18.85 -19.34 7.23
N THR A 31 19.00 -19.95 6.08
CA THR A 31 20.18 -19.73 5.22
C THR A 31 19.76 -19.61 3.77
N VAL A 32 20.46 -18.73 3.04
CA VAL A 32 20.31 -18.53 1.62
C VAL A 32 21.69 -18.20 1.04
N THR A 33 21.89 -18.40 -0.25
CA THR A 33 23.10 -17.99 -0.96
C THR A 33 22.77 -16.77 -1.82
N THR A 34 23.65 -15.76 -1.82
CA THR A 34 23.55 -14.61 -2.71
C THR A 34 23.71 -15.05 -4.17
N ASP A 35 22.98 -14.40 -5.06
CA ASP A 35 23.15 -14.59 -6.50
C ASP A 35 24.39 -13.87 -7.06
N GLU A 36 24.55 -13.88 -8.40
CA GLU A 36 25.66 -13.22 -9.10
C GLU A 36 25.66 -11.68 -8.95
N SER A 37 24.54 -11.08 -8.57
CA SER A 37 24.43 -9.65 -8.26
C SER A 37 24.72 -9.32 -6.79
N GLY A 38 24.86 -10.34 -5.92
CA GLY A 38 24.92 -10.19 -4.47
C GLY A 38 23.55 -10.13 -3.79
N SER A 39 22.45 -10.24 -4.54
CA SER A 39 21.09 -10.20 -3.98
C SER A 39 20.72 -11.54 -3.34
N TRP A 40 19.92 -11.47 -2.29
CA TRP A 40 19.39 -12.64 -1.61
C TRP A 40 17.97 -12.43 -1.13
N LYS A 41 17.18 -13.51 -1.07
CA LYS A 41 15.82 -13.51 -0.54
C LYS A 41 15.53 -14.85 0.13
N VAL A 42 14.95 -14.79 1.33
CA VAL A 42 14.58 -15.99 2.09
C VAL A 42 13.22 -15.81 2.74
N LYS A 43 12.45 -16.88 2.86
CA LYS A 43 11.22 -16.88 3.64
C LYS A 43 11.49 -17.31 5.07
N VAL A 44 10.93 -16.57 6.04
CA VAL A 44 10.98 -16.88 7.47
C VAL A 44 9.57 -16.98 8.04
N GLU A 45 9.39 -17.88 9.00
CA GLU A 45 8.11 -18.06 9.69
C GLU A 45 7.97 -17.05 10.82
N THR A 46 6.86 -16.31 10.83
CA THR A 46 6.51 -15.40 11.92
C THR A 46 5.58 -16.08 12.92
N SER A 47 5.75 -15.72 14.20
CA SER A 47 4.88 -16.15 15.31
C SER A 47 3.53 -15.42 15.26
N ALA A 48 2.68 -15.64 16.27
CA ALA A 48 1.62 -14.71 16.64
C ALA A 48 2.21 -13.32 16.94
N TYR A 49 1.34 -12.32 17.01
CA TYR A 49 1.73 -10.94 17.29
C TYR A 49 2.58 -10.79 18.56
N GLY A 50 3.40 -9.76 18.58
CA GLY A 50 4.27 -9.42 19.72
C GLY A 50 5.48 -8.61 19.32
N GLY A 51 6.43 -8.49 20.23
CA GLY A 51 7.65 -7.72 20.10
C GLY A 51 7.88 -6.79 21.29
N PRO A 52 8.94 -5.97 21.25
CA PRO A 52 9.90 -5.86 20.14
C PRO A 52 10.84 -7.06 20.04
N TYR A 53 11.10 -7.46 18.81
CA TYR A 53 12.04 -8.52 18.43
C TYR A 53 13.23 -7.95 17.68
N HIS A 54 14.20 -8.81 17.35
CA HIS A 54 15.28 -8.49 16.46
C HIS A 54 15.56 -9.61 15.46
N ILE A 55 16.22 -9.23 14.37
CA ILE A 55 16.75 -10.14 13.36
C ILE A 55 18.24 -9.88 13.25
N GLU A 56 19.05 -10.95 13.26
CA GLU A 56 20.46 -10.93 12.90
C GLU A 56 20.62 -11.43 11.47
N VAL A 57 21.34 -10.70 10.64
CA VAL A 57 21.70 -11.07 9.27
C VAL A 57 23.21 -11.08 9.17
N SER A 58 23.79 -12.19 8.67
CA SER A 58 25.24 -12.31 8.56
C SER A 58 25.65 -13.01 7.27
N ASP A 59 26.57 -12.41 6.56
CA ASP A 59 27.31 -12.97 5.42
C ASP A 59 28.81 -13.14 5.74
N GLY A 60 29.14 -13.13 7.03
CA GLY A 60 30.48 -13.07 7.61
C GLY A 60 30.62 -11.87 8.54
N GLU A 61 29.97 -10.77 8.22
CA GLU A 61 29.73 -9.65 9.14
C GLU A 61 28.28 -9.68 9.58
N THR A 62 27.99 -9.29 10.84
CA THR A 62 26.63 -9.35 11.38
C THR A 62 26.01 -7.98 11.47
N VAL A 63 24.83 -7.83 10.88
CA VAL A 63 23.95 -6.68 11.04
C VAL A 63 22.77 -7.10 11.88
N GLN A 64 22.43 -6.32 12.89
CA GLN A 64 21.24 -6.54 13.74
C GLN A 64 20.18 -5.48 13.47
N ILE A 65 18.98 -5.93 13.15
CA ILE A 65 17.80 -5.08 12.96
C ILE A 65 16.94 -5.24 14.20
N ASN A 66 16.77 -4.16 14.94
CA ASN A 66 16.04 -4.15 16.22
C ASN A 66 14.62 -3.58 16.06
N ASP A 67 13.87 -3.59 17.16
CA ASP A 67 12.54 -3.00 17.30
C ASP A 67 11.52 -3.51 16.26
N ILE A 68 11.54 -4.83 16.04
CA ILE A 68 10.62 -5.47 15.10
C ILE A 68 9.35 -5.88 15.85
N LEU A 69 8.21 -5.38 15.38
CA LEU A 69 6.90 -5.81 15.81
C LEU A 69 6.31 -6.82 14.81
N ILE A 70 5.70 -7.86 15.32
CA ILE A 70 4.89 -8.81 14.55
C ILE A 70 3.42 -8.49 14.81
N GLY A 71 2.63 -8.30 13.75
CA GLY A 71 1.21 -7.92 13.84
C GLY A 71 0.53 -7.97 12.48
N GLU A 72 -0.51 -7.17 12.30
CA GLU A 72 -1.20 -7.00 11.04
C GLU A 72 -0.52 -5.94 10.18
N VAL A 73 -0.16 -6.28 8.94
CA VAL A 73 0.45 -5.33 8.00
C VAL A 73 -0.45 -5.13 6.79
N TRP A 74 -0.74 -3.88 6.45
CA TRP A 74 -1.62 -3.53 5.36
C TRP A 74 -0.93 -2.59 4.37
N LEU A 75 -1.15 -2.82 3.07
CA LEU A 75 -0.78 -1.90 2.01
C LEU A 75 -1.91 -0.90 1.81
N CYS A 76 -1.61 0.39 1.84
CA CYS A 76 -2.55 1.46 1.51
C CYS A 76 -2.07 2.14 0.23
N SER A 77 -2.86 2.08 -0.84
CA SER A 77 -2.47 2.63 -2.13
C SER A 77 -3.64 3.29 -2.86
N GLY A 78 -3.33 4.10 -3.86
CA GLY A 78 -4.33 4.84 -4.62
C GLY A 78 -3.87 6.22 -5.06
N GLN A 79 -4.81 7.18 -5.11
CA GLN A 79 -4.52 8.55 -5.54
C GLN A 79 -4.69 9.58 -4.39
N SER A 80 -5.04 10.81 -4.70
CA SER A 80 -5.02 11.94 -3.77
C SER A 80 -5.83 11.74 -2.49
N ASN A 81 -6.96 11.06 -2.52
CA ASN A 81 -7.73 10.78 -1.31
C ASN A 81 -7.06 9.73 -0.39
N MET A 82 -6.27 8.80 -0.94
CA MET A 82 -5.37 7.95 -0.14
C MET A 82 -4.14 8.73 0.34
N ASP A 83 -3.67 9.70 -0.45
CA ASP A 83 -2.52 10.56 -0.15
C ASP A 83 -2.86 11.71 0.83
N MET A 84 -4.15 11.96 1.10
CA MET A 84 -4.61 12.95 2.07
C MET A 84 -3.97 12.68 3.42
N ARG A 85 -3.32 13.69 4.00
CA ARG A 85 -2.61 13.57 5.29
C ARG A 85 -3.54 13.87 6.45
N VAL A 86 -3.25 13.30 7.61
CA VAL A 86 -4.02 13.61 8.84
C VAL A 86 -3.98 15.11 9.14
N GLY A 87 -2.84 15.78 8.95
CA GLY A 87 -2.70 17.22 9.13
C GLY A 87 -3.34 18.09 8.04
N GLY A 88 -3.94 17.45 7.01
CA GLY A 88 -4.51 18.13 5.83
C GLY A 88 -3.52 18.28 4.67
N ARG A 89 -4.06 18.45 3.47
CA ARG A 89 -3.32 18.66 2.22
C ARG A 89 -4.20 19.38 1.20
N TYR A 90 -3.60 19.97 0.17
CA TYR A 90 -4.31 20.65 -0.93
C TYR A 90 -5.24 21.77 -0.47
N SER A 91 -4.90 22.44 0.62
CA SER A 91 -5.74 23.44 1.31
C SER A 91 -7.03 22.87 1.93
N ASP A 92 -7.15 21.54 1.98
CA ASP A 92 -8.26 20.84 2.57
C ASP A 92 -7.84 20.31 3.95
N PRO A 93 -8.42 20.80 5.07
CA PRO A 93 -8.15 20.27 6.41
C PRO A 93 -8.92 18.96 6.62
N VAL A 94 -8.37 18.08 7.45
CA VAL A 94 -9.13 16.91 7.96
C VAL A 94 -9.85 17.33 9.25
N ILE A 95 -11.18 17.20 9.26
CA ILE A 95 -12.01 17.58 10.43
C ILE A 95 -11.60 16.75 11.65
N GLY A 96 -11.39 17.46 12.78
CA GLY A 96 -10.97 16.82 14.04
C GLY A 96 -9.51 16.36 14.09
N SER A 97 -8.69 16.72 13.10
CA SER A 97 -7.29 16.27 13.00
C SER A 97 -6.44 16.67 14.21
N LEU A 98 -6.65 17.84 14.82
CA LEU A 98 -5.87 18.30 15.98
C LEU A 98 -6.02 17.35 17.18
N ASP A 99 -7.24 16.95 17.52
CA ASP A 99 -7.49 16.02 18.62
C ASP A 99 -6.86 14.64 18.34
N VAL A 100 -6.90 14.23 17.09
CA VAL A 100 -6.27 12.97 16.64
C VAL A 100 -4.76 13.07 16.77
N ILE A 101 -4.14 14.15 16.31
CA ILE A 101 -2.68 14.35 16.34
C ILE A 101 -2.18 14.37 17.79
N VAL A 102 -2.80 15.16 18.67
CA VAL A 102 -2.40 15.27 20.07
C VAL A 102 -2.48 13.93 20.82
N THR A 103 -3.42 13.06 20.43
CA THR A 103 -3.64 11.76 21.07
C THR A 103 -3.04 10.59 20.28
N SER A 104 -2.19 10.83 19.27
CA SER A 104 -1.73 9.81 18.32
C SER A 104 -0.61 8.91 18.82
N GLY A 105 0.06 9.23 19.94
CA GLY A 105 1.19 8.47 20.47
C GLY A 105 0.82 7.00 20.71
N ASN A 106 1.33 6.10 19.85
CA ASN A 106 1.07 4.65 19.96
C ASN A 106 2.21 3.84 19.31
N PRO A 107 3.12 3.26 20.10
CA PRO A 107 4.23 2.47 19.57
C PRO A 107 3.78 1.15 18.89
N GLY A 108 2.53 0.73 19.11
CA GLY A 108 1.94 -0.42 18.43
C GLY A 108 1.46 -0.13 17.00
N ILE A 109 1.48 1.14 16.57
CA ILE A 109 1.17 1.50 15.18
C ILE A 109 2.47 1.95 14.49
N ARG A 110 2.81 1.29 13.39
CA ARG A 110 4.00 1.56 12.58
C ARG A 110 3.60 1.99 11.18
N MET A 111 4.23 3.04 10.70
CA MET A 111 3.89 3.71 9.44
C MET A 111 5.12 3.77 8.53
N PHE A 112 4.97 3.36 7.28
CA PHE A 112 6.00 3.43 6.26
C PHE A 112 5.43 4.14 5.03
N THR A 113 5.99 5.27 4.65
CA THR A 113 5.64 5.95 3.39
C THR A 113 6.70 5.67 2.34
N VAL A 114 6.28 5.07 1.24
CA VAL A 114 7.12 4.87 0.05
C VAL A 114 7.34 6.22 -0.63
N GLY A 115 8.60 6.58 -0.83
CA GLY A 115 8.95 7.83 -1.52
C GLY A 115 8.42 7.86 -2.95
N SER A 116 7.76 8.96 -3.33
CA SER A 116 7.17 9.11 -4.66
C SER A 116 8.22 9.03 -5.76
N LYS A 117 8.00 8.12 -6.69
CA LYS A 117 8.89 7.89 -7.84
C LYS A 117 8.09 7.33 -9.02
N MET A 118 8.28 7.93 -10.19
CA MET A 118 7.83 7.38 -11.48
C MET A 118 9.03 6.89 -12.26
N THR A 119 8.93 5.70 -12.85
CA THR A 119 10.01 5.15 -13.70
C THR A 119 9.46 4.12 -14.69
N SER A 120 10.11 4.00 -15.84
CA SER A 120 9.79 3.01 -16.87
C SER A 120 10.20 1.59 -16.48
N GLU A 121 11.17 1.44 -15.58
CA GLU A 121 11.69 0.14 -15.16
C GLU A 121 11.44 -0.10 -13.67
N PRO A 122 11.16 -1.36 -13.28
CA PRO A 122 10.95 -1.72 -11.88
C PRO A 122 12.17 -1.43 -11.01
N LEU A 123 11.96 -0.73 -9.90
CA LEU A 123 12.99 -0.53 -8.90
C LEU A 123 13.00 -1.68 -7.90
N THR A 124 14.16 -1.94 -7.33
CA THR A 124 14.38 -2.97 -6.29
C THR A 124 14.46 -2.38 -4.89
N ASP A 125 14.54 -1.04 -4.77
CA ASP A 125 14.61 -0.32 -3.51
C ASP A 125 13.84 1.00 -3.60
N CYS A 126 13.43 1.54 -2.44
CA CYS A 126 12.69 2.79 -2.34
C CYS A 126 13.19 3.66 -1.17
N LYS A 127 12.97 4.96 -1.29
CA LYS A 127 13.11 5.85 -0.14
C LYS A 127 11.93 5.62 0.82
N GLY A 128 12.21 5.60 2.10
CA GLY A 128 11.23 5.45 3.16
C GLY A 128 11.85 4.88 4.44
N GLY A 129 11.05 4.82 5.49
CA GLY A 129 11.45 4.24 6.78
C GLY A 129 10.24 4.01 7.66
N TRP A 130 10.28 2.97 8.49
CA TRP A 130 9.26 2.73 9.48
C TRP A 130 9.34 3.79 10.59
N GLN A 131 8.20 4.35 10.94
CA GLN A 131 8.03 5.33 11.99
C GLN A 131 6.95 4.88 12.98
N GLU A 132 7.12 5.19 14.25
CA GLU A 132 6.05 5.06 15.25
C GLU A 132 5.00 6.14 15.05
N ALA A 133 3.75 5.83 15.37
CA ALA A 133 2.71 6.83 15.43
C ALA A 133 2.93 7.77 16.62
N SER A 134 3.10 9.04 16.32
CA SER A 134 3.29 10.11 17.30
C SER A 134 2.67 11.43 16.79
N SER A 135 2.60 12.42 17.66
CA SER A 135 2.16 13.78 17.27
C SER A 135 3.06 14.45 16.23
N GLU A 136 4.28 13.95 16.03
CA GLU A 136 5.23 14.45 15.04
C GLU A 136 5.09 13.73 13.69
N THR A 137 4.79 12.43 13.70
CA THR A 137 4.80 11.59 12.49
C THR A 137 3.42 11.45 11.84
N VAL A 138 2.35 11.38 12.64
CA VAL A 138 0.97 11.20 12.17
C VAL A 138 0.46 12.36 11.30
N PRO A 139 0.79 13.63 11.54
CA PRO A 139 0.32 14.73 10.68
C PRO A 139 0.66 14.57 9.21
N GLU A 140 1.83 13.99 8.90
CA GLU A 140 2.34 13.82 7.54
C GLU A 140 1.93 12.49 6.89
N PHE A 141 1.24 11.62 7.62
CA PHE A 141 0.86 10.30 7.14
C PHE A 141 -0.55 10.28 6.53
N SER A 142 -0.83 9.32 5.64
CA SER A 142 -2.15 9.07 5.05
C SER A 142 -3.25 9.00 6.11
N ALA A 143 -4.25 9.86 6.02
CA ALA A 143 -5.39 9.87 6.95
C ALA A 143 -6.16 8.55 6.88
N ALA A 144 -6.51 8.09 5.66
CA ALA A 144 -7.21 6.82 5.46
C ALA A 144 -6.43 5.64 6.05
N GLY A 145 -5.10 5.58 5.79
CA GLY A 145 -4.24 4.53 6.35
C GLY A 145 -4.13 4.61 7.88
N TYR A 146 -3.93 5.80 8.43
CA TYR A 146 -3.79 5.97 9.88
C TYR A 146 -5.09 5.66 10.65
N PHE A 147 -6.22 6.19 10.20
CA PHE A 147 -7.51 5.92 10.86
C PHE A 147 -7.87 4.44 10.83
N PHE A 148 -7.60 3.76 9.72
CA PHE A 148 -7.75 2.31 9.63
C PHE A 148 -6.84 1.59 10.62
N ALA A 149 -5.54 1.91 10.66
CA ALA A 149 -4.59 1.29 11.59
C ALA A 149 -4.97 1.51 13.05
N ARG A 150 -5.34 2.75 13.39
CA ARG A 150 -5.79 3.14 14.74
C ARG A 150 -6.99 2.32 15.18
N LYS A 151 -8.00 2.20 14.29
CA LYS A 151 -9.20 1.43 14.59
C LYS A 151 -8.90 -0.06 14.71
N LEU A 152 -8.11 -0.60 13.82
CA LEU A 152 -7.72 -2.02 13.83
C LEU A 152 -6.91 -2.36 15.08
N ASN A 153 -5.93 -1.54 15.44
CA ASN A 153 -5.14 -1.70 16.68
C ASN A 153 -6.04 -1.63 17.92
N GLN A 154 -6.98 -0.69 17.97
CA GLN A 154 -7.93 -0.56 19.08
C GLN A 154 -8.82 -1.80 19.25
N VAL A 155 -9.31 -2.36 18.14
CA VAL A 155 -10.24 -3.50 18.17
C VAL A 155 -9.52 -4.81 18.46
N LEU A 156 -8.35 -5.02 17.88
CA LEU A 156 -7.62 -6.28 17.99
C LEU A 156 -6.62 -6.32 19.17
N GLY A 157 -6.17 -5.17 19.65
CA GLY A 157 -5.15 -5.07 20.71
C GLY A 157 -3.76 -5.57 20.28
N ILE A 158 -3.44 -5.55 18.97
CA ILE A 158 -2.20 -6.06 18.40
C ILE A 158 -1.46 -4.97 17.60
N PRO A 159 -0.14 -5.11 17.36
CA PRO A 159 0.57 -4.19 16.50
C PRO A 159 0.00 -4.15 15.08
N VAL A 160 -0.03 -2.94 14.50
CA VAL A 160 -0.48 -2.71 13.11
C VAL A 160 0.57 -1.91 12.35
N GLY A 161 0.99 -2.43 11.20
CA GLY A 161 1.88 -1.76 10.28
C GLY A 161 1.14 -1.33 9.00
N ILE A 162 1.41 -0.11 8.53
CA ILE A 162 0.89 0.40 7.26
C ILE A 162 2.03 0.74 6.33
N ILE A 163 2.00 0.15 5.14
CA ILE A 163 2.84 0.56 4.00
C ILE A 163 1.96 1.45 3.12
N HIS A 164 2.31 2.72 3.02
CA HIS A 164 1.58 3.71 2.23
C HIS A 164 2.33 4.02 0.93
N ALA A 165 1.67 3.82 -0.21
CA ALA A 165 2.16 4.12 -1.55
C ALA A 165 1.01 4.70 -2.37
N SER A 166 0.90 6.03 -2.47
CA SER A 166 -0.13 6.71 -3.24
C SER A 166 0.45 7.88 -4.04
N TYR A 167 -0.27 8.27 -5.10
CA TYR A 167 0.14 9.38 -5.96
C TYR A 167 -1.09 10.13 -6.49
N GLY A 168 -1.16 11.44 -6.19
CA GLY A 168 -2.28 12.29 -6.58
C GLY A 168 -2.51 12.31 -8.10
N GLY A 169 -3.78 12.25 -8.54
CA GLY A 169 -4.16 12.27 -9.96
C GLY A 169 -3.80 11.03 -10.76
N SER A 170 -3.37 9.94 -10.11
CA SER A 170 -2.96 8.74 -10.82
C SER A 170 -4.14 7.87 -11.26
N ARG A 171 -4.04 7.33 -12.46
CA ARG A 171 -4.97 6.35 -13.02
C ARG A 171 -4.61 4.94 -12.58
N VAL A 172 -5.59 4.01 -12.63
CA VAL A 172 -5.42 2.63 -12.17
C VAL A 172 -4.30 1.88 -12.92
N GLU A 173 -4.17 2.09 -14.22
CA GLU A 173 -3.17 1.45 -15.08
C GLU A 173 -1.72 1.82 -14.73
N ALA A 174 -1.49 2.96 -14.11
CA ALA A 174 -0.16 3.36 -13.66
C ALA A 174 0.37 2.47 -12.51
N TRP A 175 -0.54 1.81 -11.80
CA TRP A 175 -0.26 0.93 -10.66
C TRP A 175 -0.23 -0.57 -11.01
N MET A 176 -0.42 -0.94 -12.27
CA MET A 176 -0.34 -2.33 -12.75
C MET A 176 1.09 -2.66 -13.16
N SER A 177 1.51 -3.91 -12.98
CA SER A 177 2.77 -4.36 -13.56
C SER A 177 2.70 -4.36 -15.11
N LYS A 178 3.84 -4.44 -15.76
CA LYS A 178 3.92 -4.54 -17.23
C LYS A 178 3.13 -5.74 -17.76
N GLU A 179 3.17 -6.84 -17.04
CA GLU A 179 2.43 -8.06 -17.34
C GLU A 179 0.93 -7.89 -17.12
N GLY A 180 0.54 -7.23 -16.02
CA GLY A 180 -0.86 -6.99 -15.67
C GLY A 180 -1.56 -6.06 -16.66
N VAL A 181 -0.87 -5.04 -17.17
CA VAL A 181 -1.43 -4.07 -18.13
C VAL A 181 -1.31 -4.53 -19.59
N ALA A 182 -0.50 -5.55 -19.89
CA ALA A 182 -0.21 -5.99 -21.26
C ALA A 182 -1.45 -6.21 -22.14
N PRO A 183 -2.56 -6.78 -21.65
CA PRO A 183 -3.78 -6.96 -22.48
C PRO A 183 -4.45 -5.65 -22.89
N TYR A 184 -4.15 -4.54 -22.22
CA TYR A 184 -4.83 -3.24 -22.36
C TYR A 184 -3.93 -2.14 -22.90
N LYS A 185 -2.63 -2.36 -23.04
CA LYS A 185 -1.59 -1.34 -23.32
C LYS A 185 -1.83 -0.51 -24.58
N ASP A 186 -2.50 -1.09 -25.57
CA ASP A 186 -2.75 -0.45 -26.86
C ASP A 186 -4.13 0.24 -26.94
N LEU A 187 -4.89 0.25 -25.84
CA LEU A 187 -6.17 0.94 -25.79
C LEU A 187 -5.96 2.45 -25.65
N PRO A 188 -6.80 3.28 -26.32
CA PRO A 188 -6.60 4.73 -26.41
C PRO A 188 -6.64 5.45 -25.04
N ASP A 189 -7.35 4.89 -24.07
CA ASP A 189 -7.53 5.47 -22.73
C ASP A 189 -6.54 4.94 -21.69
N VAL A 190 -5.55 4.13 -22.09
CA VAL A 190 -4.49 3.64 -21.21
C VAL A 190 -3.26 4.53 -21.31
N HIS A 191 -2.94 5.24 -20.21
CA HIS A 191 -1.89 6.23 -20.17
C HIS A 191 -0.91 5.98 -19.01
N ASN A 192 0.38 6.25 -19.26
CA ASN A 192 1.41 6.13 -18.23
C ASN A 192 1.39 4.79 -17.48
N ALA A 193 1.10 3.70 -18.19
CA ALA A 193 1.00 2.38 -17.61
C ALA A 193 2.28 1.97 -16.87
N SER A 194 2.11 1.32 -15.72
CA SER A 194 3.17 0.72 -14.90
C SER A 194 4.16 1.69 -14.22
N ILE A 195 4.15 2.98 -14.50
CA ILE A 195 5.20 3.90 -14.00
C ILE A 195 5.23 4.04 -12.47
N LEU A 196 4.08 3.96 -11.81
CA LEU A 196 3.97 4.00 -10.34
C LEU A 196 4.16 2.61 -9.73
N TYR A 197 3.69 1.55 -10.40
CA TYR A 197 4.05 0.19 -10.01
C TYR A 197 5.56 0.04 -9.97
N ASN A 198 6.25 0.39 -11.04
CA ASN A 198 7.70 0.26 -11.16
C ASN A 198 8.45 1.06 -10.08
N GLY A 199 8.02 2.30 -9.83
CA GLY A 199 8.74 3.21 -8.95
C GLY A 199 8.38 3.09 -7.46
N MET A 200 7.16 2.62 -7.13
CA MET A 200 6.65 2.69 -5.77
C MET A 200 6.19 1.33 -5.21
N LEU A 201 5.65 0.44 -6.04
CA LEU A 201 5.18 -0.87 -5.56
C LEU A 201 6.22 -1.96 -5.73
N SER A 202 6.91 -2.02 -6.88
CA SER A 202 7.93 -3.03 -7.16
C SER A 202 8.91 -3.21 -5.99
N PRO A 203 9.43 -2.15 -5.34
CA PRO A 203 10.35 -2.29 -4.21
C PRO A 203 9.77 -2.96 -2.97
N VAL A 204 8.46 -2.94 -2.79
CA VAL A 204 7.78 -3.49 -1.61
C VAL A 204 7.00 -4.76 -1.91
N VAL A 205 6.94 -5.18 -3.18
CA VAL A 205 6.33 -6.45 -3.58
C VAL A 205 7.00 -7.63 -2.87
N GLY A 206 6.16 -8.45 -2.25
CA GLY A 206 6.62 -9.60 -1.47
C GLY A 206 6.85 -9.30 0.01
N TYR A 207 6.74 -8.05 0.47
CA TYR A 207 6.62 -7.78 1.90
C TYR A 207 5.39 -8.48 2.47
N GLY A 208 5.51 -9.07 3.65
CA GLY A 208 4.40 -9.80 4.26
C GLY A 208 3.24 -8.89 4.65
N ILE A 209 2.15 -8.93 3.91
CA ILE A 209 0.93 -8.15 4.17
C ILE A 209 -0.25 -9.05 4.50
N ARG A 210 -1.23 -8.50 5.21
CA ARG A 210 -2.54 -9.11 5.42
C ARG A 210 -3.47 -8.84 4.25
N GLY A 211 -3.45 -7.61 3.72
CA GLY A 211 -4.33 -7.17 2.67
C GLY A 211 -4.00 -5.76 2.17
N CYS A 212 -4.87 -5.25 1.33
CA CYS A 212 -4.73 -3.93 0.73
C CYS A 212 -5.96 -3.06 0.98
N LEU A 213 -5.71 -1.77 1.20
CA LEU A 213 -6.69 -0.70 1.11
C LEU A 213 -6.42 0.13 -0.14
N TRP A 214 -7.45 0.36 -0.94
CA TRP A 214 -7.35 1.09 -2.20
C TRP A 214 -8.33 2.26 -2.23
N TYR A 215 -7.84 3.46 -2.52
CA TYR A 215 -8.69 4.62 -2.72
C TYR A 215 -8.26 5.38 -3.97
N GLN A 216 -8.93 5.07 -5.08
CA GLN A 216 -8.63 5.62 -6.41
C GLN A 216 -9.88 5.49 -7.30
N GLY A 217 -9.98 6.30 -8.33
CA GLY A 217 -11.02 6.21 -9.35
C GLY A 217 -11.27 7.54 -10.04
N GLU A 218 -11.06 8.65 -9.37
CA GLU A 218 -11.36 10.00 -9.86
C GLU A 218 -10.61 10.31 -11.16
N ALA A 219 -9.37 9.81 -11.31
CA ALA A 219 -8.59 9.98 -12.53
C ALA A 219 -9.08 9.13 -13.72
N ASN A 220 -9.94 8.12 -13.47
CA ASN A 220 -10.53 7.26 -14.49
C ASN A 220 -12.02 7.55 -14.75
N VAL A 221 -12.56 8.65 -14.24
CA VAL A 221 -13.99 8.98 -14.33
C VAL A 221 -14.49 9.13 -15.77
N ASP A 222 -13.60 9.36 -16.71
CA ASP A 222 -13.84 9.45 -18.16
C ASP A 222 -13.90 8.09 -18.88
N ALA A 223 -13.45 7.00 -18.24
CA ALA A 223 -13.37 5.67 -18.83
C ALA A 223 -13.94 4.57 -17.88
N PRO A 224 -15.22 4.66 -17.41
CA PRO A 224 -15.78 3.75 -16.42
C PRO A 224 -15.86 2.29 -16.90
N ASP A 225 -16.15 2.07 -18.19
CA ASP A 225 -16.23 0.72 -18.74
C ASP A 225 -14.84 0.05 -18.77
N LEU A 226 -13.81 0.80 -19.13
CA LEU A 226 -12.43 0.33 -19.09
C LEU A 226 -12.00 0.06 -17.64
N TYR A 227 -12.41 0.90 -16.68
CA TYR A 227 -12.13 0.69 -15.25
C TYR A 227 -12.66 -0.64 -14.74
N THR A 228 -13.85 -1.07 -15.22
CA THR A 228 -14.44 -2.37 -14.87
C THR A 228 -13.56 -3.55 -15.30
N GLN A 229 -12.66 -3.36 -16.26
CA GLN A 229 -11.70 -4.37 -16.70
C GLN A 229 -10.34 -4.21 -16.00
N LEU A 230 -9.82 -2.99 -15.93
CA LEU A 230 -8.49 -2.70 -15.39
C LEU A 230 -8.41 -2.96 -13.89
N PHE A 231 -9.42 -2.58 -13.11
CA PHE A 231 -9.33 -2.71 -11.66
C PHE A 231 -9.33 -4.15 -11.16
N PRO A 232 -10.20 -5.08 -11.62
CA PRO A 232 -10.05 -6.50 -11.30
C PRO A 232 -8.72 -7.08 -11.77
N SER A 233 -8.21 -6.66 -12.94
CA SER A 233 -6.92 -7.09 -13.46
C SER A 233 -5.76 -6.58 -12.59
N LEU A 234 -5.81 -5.35 -12.08
CA LEU A 234 -4.85 -4.83 -11.11
C LEU A 234 -4.81 -5.71 -9.86
N VAL A 235 -5.96 -6.04 -9.28
CA VAL A 235 -6.02 -6.87 -8.06
C VAL A 235 -5.46 -8.27 -8.32
N SER A 236 -5.80 -8.88 -9.44
CA SER A 236 -5.27 -10.18 -9.86
C SER A 236 -3.75 -10.12 -10.07
N ASP A 237 -3.26 -9.07 -10.73
CA ASP A 237 -1.83 -8.81 -10.94
C ASP A 237 -1.08 -8.68 -9.61
N TRP A 238 -1.54 -7.84 -8.70
CA TRP A 238 -0.90 -7.68 -7.40
C TRP A 238 -0.87 -8.98 -6.58
N ARG A 239 -1.97 -9.73 -6.56
CA ARG A 239 -2.01 -11.04 -5.89
C ARG A 239 -0.99 -12.01 -6.48
N LYS A 240 -0.83 -12.02 -7.80
CA LYS A 240 0.18 -12.82 -8.50
C LYS A 240 1.59 -12.36 -8.13
N GLN A 241 1.87 -11.06 -8.14
CA GLN A 241 3.18 -10.50 -7.81
C GLN A 241 3.58 -10.76 -6.35
N TRP A 242 2.63 -10.63 -5.41
CA TRP A 242 2.87 -10.94 -3.99
C TRP A 242 3.04 -12.44 -3.72
N GLY A 243 2.35 -13.30 -4.45
CA GLY A 243 2.44 -14.76 -4.31
C GLY A 243 2.02 -15.31 -2.95
N ILE A 244 1.05 -14.65 -2.29
CA ILE A 244 0.50 -15.01 -0.97
C ILE A 244 -0.99 -15.40 -1.03
N GLY A 245 -1.51 -15.69 -2.23
CA GLY A 245 -2.91 -16.07 -2.44
C GLY A 245 -3.86 -14.87 -2.55
N GLU A 246 -5.14 -15.15 -2.39
CA GLU A 246 -6.22 -14.16 -2.49
C GLU A 246 -6.34 -13.34 -1.19
N PHE A 247 -5.37 -12.49 -0.92
CA PHE A 247 -5.45 -11.60 0.23
C PHE A 247 -6.63 -10.61 0.11
N PRO A 248 -7.21 -10.16 1.25
CA PRO A 248 -8.29 -9.19 1.28
C PRO A 248 -7.93 -7.89 0.56
N PHE A 249 -8.82 -7.40 -0.30
CA PHE A 249 -8.65 -6.15 -1.03
C PHE A 249 -9.88 -5.27 -0.79
N TYR A 250 -9.73 -4.29 0.09
CA TYR A 250 -10.80 -3.37 0.44
C TYR A 250 -10.60 -2.04 -0.27
N TYR A 251 -11.69 -1.42 -0.74
CA TYR A 251 -11.56 -0.17 -1.45
C TYR A 251 -12.68 0.82 -1.13
N ALA A 252 -12.35 2.09 -1.25
CA ALA A 252 -13.31 3.18 -1.15
C ALA A 252 -13.91 3.46 -2.54
N GLN A 253 -15.22 3.56 -2.61
CA GLN A 253 -15.90 4.15 -3.76
C GLN A 253 -15.55 5.64 -3.81
N ILE A 254 -15.34 6.20 -5.01
CA ILE A 254 -15.03 7.63 -5.12
C ILE A 254 -16.14 8.48 -4.49
N ALA A 255 -15.73 9.53 -3.79
CA ALA A 255 -16.64 10.49 -3.18
C ALA A 255 -17.47 11.24 -4.25
N PRO A 256 -18.69 11.70 -3.92
CA PRO A 256 -19.44 12.55 -4.83
C PRO A 256 -18.69 13.86 -5.09
N PHE A 257 -18.66 14.25 -6.35
CA PHE A 257 -18.09 15.52 -6.79
C PHE A 257 -18.83 16.03 -8.04
N ASN A 258 -19.07 17.34 -8.10
CA ASN A 258 -19.77 17.96 -9.21
C ASN A 258 -18.83 18.23 -10.39
N TYR A 259 -18.62 17.26 -11.26
CA TYR A 259 -17.82 17.37 -12.48
C TYR A 259 -18.44 18.28 -13.58
N ASN A 260 -19.59 18.91 -13.35
CA ASN A 260 -20.20 19.80 -14.36
C ASN A 260 -19.53 21.17 -14.44
N LYS A 261 -18.57 21.49 -13.59
CA LYS A 261 -17.82 22.75 -13.55
C LYS A 261 -16.35 22.53 -13.86
N GLY A 262 -15.71 23.52 -14.49
CA GLY A 262 -14.27 23.51 -14.79
C GLY A 262 -13.86 22.41 -15.78
N GLU A 263 -12.67 21.88 -15.60
CA GLU A 263 -12.06 20.83 -16.46
C GLU A 263 -12.82 19.50 -16.43
N GLY A 264 -13.65 19.28 -15.42
CA GLY A 264 -14.50 18.10 -15.31
C GLY A 264 -15.80 18.15 -16.10
N LYS A 265 -16.08 19.24 -16.84
CA LYS A 265 -17.34 19.42 -17.55
C LYS A 265 -17.64 18.25 -18.50
N GLY A 266 -18.82 17.66 -18.33
CA GLY A 266 -19.28 16.51 -19.12
C GLY A 266 -18.90 15.15 -18.54
N LYS A 267 -18.09 15.07 -17.49
CA LYS A 267 -17.79 13.82 -16.76
C LYS A 267 -18.87 13.52 -15.74
N ASN A 268 -19.19 12.25 -15.57
CA ASN A 268 -20.19 11.80 -14.60
C ASN A 268 -19.61 10.72 -13.68
N SER A 269 -19.31 11.09 -12.44
CA SER A 269 -18.78 10.19 -11.42
C SER A 269 -19.72 9.02 -11.05
N ALA A 270 -21.03 9.12 -11.36
CA ALA A 270 -21.96 8.04 -11.10
C ALA A 270 -21.63 6.79 -11.90
N TYR A 271 -21.19 6.92 -13.15
CA TYR A 271 -20.80 5.78 -13.97
C TYR A 271 -19.55 5.07 -13.42
N LEU A 272 -18.58 5.83 -12.90
CA LEU A 272 -17.42 5.20 -12.26
C LEU A 272 -17.80 4.56 -10.92
N ARG A 273 -18.67 5.17 -10.13
CA ARG A 273 -19.18 4.52 -8.91
C ARG A 273 -19.92 3.23 -9.22
N GLU A 274 -20.69 3.19 -10.30
CA GLU A 274 -21.33 1.96 -10.79
C GLU A 274 -20.29 0.90 -11.21
N ALA A 275 -19.24 1.33 -11.94
CA ALA A 275 -18.12 0.46 -12.31
C ALA A 275 -17.45 -0.15 -11.06
N GLN A 276 -17.22 0.65 -10.02
CA GLN A 276 -16.68 0.17 -8.74
C GLN A 276 -17.60 -0.86 -8.07
N VAL A 277 -18.93 -0.67 -8.11
CA VAL A 277 -19.89 -1.68 -7.61
C VAL A 277 -19.80 -2.97 -8.43
N LYS A 278 -19.73 -2.89 -9.76
CA LYS A 278 -19.55 -4.07 -10.63
C LYS A 278 -18.28 -4.85 -10.29
N CYS A 279 -17.19 -4.14 -10.01
CA CYS A 279 -15.92 -4.76 -9.61
C CYS A 279 -16.02 -5.56 -8.31
N LEU A 280 -16.92 -5.21 -7.39
CA LEU A 280 -17.14 -5.96 -6.14
C LEU A 280 -17.53 -7.43 -6.40
N HIS A 281 -18.25 -7.69 -7.48
CA HIS A 281 -18.63 -9.04 -7.88
C HIS A 281 -17.55 -9.77 -8.69
N LEU A 282 -16.59 -9.03 -9.24
CA LEU A 282 -15.51 -9.57 -10.08
C LEU A 282 -14.23 -9.88 -9.28
N ILE A 283 -14.09 -9.27 -8.10
CA ILE A 283 -12.88 -9.40 -7.27
C ILE A 283 -13.20 -10.28 -6.06
N PRO A 284 -12.75 -11.52 -6.00
CA PRO A 284 -12.91 -12.37 -4.80
C PRO A 284 -12.25 -11.73 -3.58
N SER A 285 -12.71 -12.06 -2.37
CA SER A 285 -12.14 -11.55 -1.11
C SER A 285 -12.00 -10.03 -1.07
N SER A 286 -12.97 -9.31 -1.64
CA SER A 286 -13.01 -7.85 -1.65
C SER A 286 -14.16 -7.28 -0.83
N GLY A 287 -14.06 -5.99 -0.53
CA GLY A 287 -15.12 -5.21 0.12
C GLY A 287 -15.00 -3.75 -0.29
N MET A 288 -16.14 -3.06 -0.35
CA MET A 288 -16.20 -1.66 -0.75
C MET A 288 -16.93 -0.84 0.32
N VAL A 289 -16.41 0.33 0.64
CA VAL A 289 -17.12 1.34 1.44
C VAL A 289 -17.66 2.42 0.51
N VAL A 290 -18.94 2.76 0.71
CA VAL A 290 -19.63 3.83 -0.02
C VAL A 290 -19.43 5.14 0.74
N LEU A 291 -19.15 6.23 0.02
CA LEU A 291 -18.84 7.54 0.58
C LEU A 291 -19.84 8.64 0.18
N THR A 292 -21.01 8.27 -0.33
CA THR A 292 -22.00 9.24 -0.84
C THR A 292 -22.62 10.11 0.26
N ASP A 293 -22.64 9.65 1.49
CA ASP A 293 -23.19 10.32 2.67
C ASP A 293 -22.15 11.15 3.46
N VAL A 294 -20.85 10.98 3.14
CA VAL A 294 -19.74 11.67 3.82
C VAL A 294 -18.90 12.54 2.88
N GLY A 295 -19.27 12.61 1.61
CA GLY A 295 -18.60 13.44 0.62
C GLY A 295 -19.18 14.86 0.53
N ASP A 296 -18.49 15.72 -0.22
CA ASP A 296 -18.91 17.09 -0.54
C ASP A 296 -18.83 17.28 -2.07
N ASP A 297 -19.93 17.70 -2.70
CA ASP A 297 -20.00 17.90 -4.15
C ASP A 297 -19.15 19.09 -4.65
N ARG A 298 -18.67 19.94 -3.75
CA ARG A 298 -17.85 21.12 -4.04
C ARG A 298 -16.34 20.83 -4.06
N THR A 299 -15.90 19.79 -3.36
CA THR A 299 -14.50 19.37 -3.35
C THR A 299 -14.35 17.90 -3.70
N ILE A 300 -13.32 17.57 -4.49
CA ILE A 300 -12.96 16.19 -4.82
C ILE A 300 -12.25 15.49 -3.64
N HIS A 301 -11.81 16.28 -2.65
CA HIS A 301 -11.17 15.81 -1.43
C HIS A 301 -12.09 16.11 -0.25
N PRO A 302 -13.01 15.22 0.15
CA PRO A 302 -13.88 15.45 1.30
C PRO A 302 -13.05 15.55 2.59
N MET A 303 -13.48 16.48 3.48
CA MET A 303 -12.78 16.87 4.71
C MET A 303 -13.17 16.01 5.91
#